data_1ea8cfcd35d645c24eada893a96790a6
#
_entry.id   1ea8cfcd35d645c24eada893a96790a6
#
_cell.length_a   1.000
_cell.length_b   1.000
_cell.length_c   1.000
_cell.angle_alpha   90.00
_cell.angle_beta   90.00
_cell.angle_gamma   90.00
#
_symmetry.space_group_name_H-M   'P 1'
#
loop_
_entity.id
_entity.type
_entity.pdbx_description
1 polymer ?
#
loop_
_entity_poly.entity_id
_entity_poly.type
_entity_poly.pdbx_seq_one_letter_code
_entity_poly.pdbx_strand_id
1 'polypeptide(L)'
;GFIPSKRYVSQTEIADYAELLVDHFDIRQHIKFLQKVVALEYVDFGKWRVEISNLENETNTEIFAKHVVCANGPLSSPRMPEFGGMEKFKGESFHTAEWDQEANLKGKKVGIVGTGASAAQVITSIADEVESLTVFQRTATWAIEREDQPTPPDIVEAFKAGGYSSKLRYVDWKGEYPPDPNLPFTFEQLHDKNWNSAVCDLLSERIKNDVNDPEVAKLLTPDYPFFCKRVLIIDDYFTTFNKENVHLVNDPGGVVAVNETGLEMSSGDLHELEVIIYATGFDAGLIPFTVTGKNGITLADKFGASAENNFQMIEPKTLWGLHVNDMPNFYMMVGPQSLNPVTNVTLLCEEQGKYIAKLVSSMKLDNKDEVEPLAKAVKNWTDKCNVSSDGKIWLQCNNWYMKGTKDDQSAGRSRSKAMWMESHESYLNHLLGGADGHQDELLKFS
;
A
#
# COMPACT_ATOMS: atom_id res chain seq x y z
N GLY A 1 -13.92 11.08 -22.53
CA GLY A 1 -13.32 10.35 -21.43
C GLY A 1 -11.83 10.62 -21.32
N PHE A 2 -11.24 10.31 -20.19
CA PHE A 2 -9.79 10.42 -19.98
C PHE A 2 -9.05 9.35 -20.82
N ILE A 3 -8.00 9.75 -21.50
CA ILE A 3 -7.13 8.86 -22.26
C ILE A 3 -5.71 9.05 -21.72
N PRO A 4 -5.10 8.02 -21.11
CA PRO A 4 -3.75 8.14 -20.57
C PRO A 4 -2.74 8.40 -21.70
N SER A 5 -1.78 9.30 -21.44
CA SER A 5 -0.76 9.67 -22.44
C SER A 5 0.20 8.53 -22.75
N LYS A 6 0.42 7.65 -21.78
CA LYS A 6 1.32 6.52 -21.84
C LYS A 6 0.91 5.42 -20.86
N ARG A 7 1.61 4.28 -20.91
CA ARG A 7 1.30 3.11 -20.07
C ARG A 7 1.41 3.39 -18.58
N TYR A 8 2.46 4.07 -18.15
CA TYR A 8 2.71 4.47 -16.77
C TYR A 8 2.70 5.99 -16.67
N VAL A 9 1.51 6.54 -16.51
CA VAL A 9 1.31 7.99 -16.45
C VAL A 9 1.94 8.62 -15.19
N SER A 10 2.21 9.92 -15.26
CA SER A 10 2.75 10.67 -14.12
C SER A 10 1.71 10.86 -13.01
N GLN A 11 2.19 11.19 -11.82
CA GLN A 11 1.33 11.58 -10.69
C GLN A 11 0.41 12.76 -11.06
N THR A 12 0.93 13.75 -11.79
CA THR A 12 0.15 14.91 -12.26
C THR A 12 -1.03 14.47 -13.13
N GLU A 13 -0.79 13.57 -14.07
CA GLU A 13 -1.86 13.09 -14.97
C GLU A 13 -2.92 12.26 -14.21
N ILE A 14 -2.52 11.53 -13.16
CA ILE A 14 -3.47 10.84 -12.27
C ILE A 14 -4.29 11.83 -11.45
N ALA A 15 -3.67 12.92 -10.98
CA ALA A 15 -4.37 13.98 -10.25
C ALA A 15 -5.38 14.69 -11.17
N ASP A 16 -5.00 15.02 -12.40
CA ASP A 16 -5.90 15.61 -13.40
C ASP A 16 -7.09 14.69 -13.70
N TYR A 17 -6.85 13.37 -13.76
CA TYR A 17 -7.93 12.41 -13.89
C TYR A 17 -8.88 12.42 -12.69
N ALA A 18 -8.37 12.52 -11.48
CA ALA A 18 -9.20 12.61 -10.28
C ALA A 18 -10.07 13.89 -10.29
N GLU A 19 -9.49 15.05 -10.68
CA GLU A 19 -10.21 16.31 -10.84
C GLU A 19 -11.32 16.19 -11.91
N LEU A 20 -11.01 15.54 -13.05
CA LEU A 20 -11.99 15.29 -14.09
C LEU A 20 -13.18 14.44 -13.60
N LEU A 21 -12.92 13.44 -12.75
CA LEU A 21 -13.99 12.63 -12.14
C LEU A 21 -14.85 13.46 -11.18
N VAL A 22 -14.22 14.30 -10.36
CA VAL A 22 -14.93 15.20 -9.43
C VAL A 22 -15.89 16.11 -10.19
N ASP A 23 -15.44 16.71 -11.28
CA ASP A 23 -16.26 17.60 -12.10
C ASP A 23 -17.33 16.84 -12.90
N HIS A 24 -16.98 15.68 -13.46
CA HIS A 24 -17.91 14.86 -14.24
C HIS A 24 -19.12 14.38 -13.41
N PHE A 25 -18.91 14.03 -12.15
CA PHE A 25 -19.95 13.56 -11.24
C PHE A 25 -20.55 14.68 -10.37
N ASP A 26 -20.13 15.92 -10.55
CA ASP A 26 -20.57 17.09 -9.75
C ASP A 26 -20.49 16.88 -8.24
N ILE A 27 -19.42 16.24 -7.78
CA ILE A 27 -19.23 15.92 -6.36
C ILE A 27 -18.39 16.94 -5.60
N ARG A 28 -17.82 17.96 -6.25
CA ARG A 28 -16.96 18.97 -5.63
C ARG A 28 -17.62 19.67 -4.44
N GLN A 29 -18.88 19.98 -4.53
CA GLN A 29 -19.67 20.61 -3.47
C GLN A 29 -19.79 19.75 -2.19
N HIS A 30 -19.53 18.44 -2.30
CA HIS A 30 -19.58 17.47 -1.20
C HIS A 30 -18.19 17.20 -0.59
N ILE A 31 -17.12 17.72 -1.18
CA ILE A 31 -15.75 17.56 -0.70
C ILE A 31 -15.39 18.72 0.22
N LYS A 32 -14.89 18.41 1.41
CA LYS A 32 -14.38 19.40 2.36
C LYS A 32 -12.90 19.16 2.58
N PHE A 33 -12.09 20.09 2.11
CA PHE A 33 -10.64 20.08 2.31
C PHE A 33 -10.27 20.60 3.68
N LEU A 34 -9.02 20.37 4.11
CA LEU A 34 -8.46 20.80 5.39
C LEU A 34 -9.29 20.31 6.61
N GLN A 35 -10.01 19.22 6.45
CA GLN A 35 -10.82 18.58 7.49
C GLN A 35 -10.21 17.22 7.82
N LYS A 36 -9.60 17.10 9.00
CA LYS A 36 -9.01 15.84 9.49
C LYS A 36 -10.00 15.14 10.42
N VAL A 37 -10.44 13.95 10.05
CA VAL A 37 -11.18 13.10 10.99
C VAL A 37 -10.22 12.65 12.08
N VAL A 38 -10.60 12.85 13.34
CA VAL A 38 -9.79 12.49 14.52
C VAL A 38 -10.39 11.35 15.33
N ALA A 39 -11.72 11.21 15.31
CA ALA A 39 -12.41 10.10 15.96
C ALA A 39 -13.73 9.75 15.28
N LEU A 40 -14.10 8.49 15.35
CA LEU A 40 -15.42 7.95 15.04
C LEU A 40 -15.95 7.23 16.27
N GLU A 41 -17.17 7.54 16.66
CA GLU A 41 -17.84 6.85 17.77
C GLU A 41 -19.26 6.44 17.35
N TYR A 42 -19.54 5.15 17.48
CA TYR A 42 -20.90 4.67 17.32
C TYR A 42 -21.77 5.14 18.49
N VAL A 43 -22.89 5.78 18.19
CA VAL A 43 -23.79 6.28 19.22
C VAL A 43 -24.93 5.30 19.46
N ASP A 44 -25.85 5.19 18.49
CA ASP A 44 -26.98 4.24 18.49
C ASP A 44 -27.70 4.26 17.12
N PHE A 45 -28.61 3.31 16.91
CA PHE A 45 -29.48 3.22 15.73
C PHE A 45 -28.74 3.49 14.42
N GLY A 46 -27.54 2.92 14.26
CA GLY A 46 -26.71 3.06 13.05
C GLY A 46 -26.05 4.44 12.91
N LYS A 47 -26.10 5.31 13.91
CA LYS A 47 -25.48 6.63 13.84
C LYS A 47 -24.07 6.63 14.38
N TRP A 48 -23.20 7.31 13.66
CA TRP A 48 -21.82 7.59 14.03
C TRP A 48 -21.63 9.06 14.30
N ARG A 49 -21.00 9.39 15.42
CA ARG A 49 -20.45 10.70 15.68
C ARG A 49 -19.05 10.74 15.06
N VAL A 50 -18.84 11.73 14.20
CA VAL A 50 -17.57 11.94 13.49
C VAL A 50 -16.98 13.25 14.02
N GLU A 51 -15.87 13.14 14.71
CA GLU A 51 -15.12 14.30 15.20
C GLU A 51 -14.09 14.72 14.13
N ILE A 52 -14.10 16.01 13.81
CA ILE A 52 -13.33 16.59 12.72
C ILE A 52 -12.54 17.79 13.25
N SER A 53 -11.23 17.80 13.03
CA SER A 53 -10.36 18.95 13.25
C SER A 53 -10.18 19.71 11.94
N ASN A 54 -10.47 21.00 11.95
CA ASN A 54 -10.17 21.89 10.84
C ASN A 54 -8.70 22.31 10.93
N LEU A 55 -7.91 21.98 9.92
CA LEU A 55 -6.46 22.23 9.89
C LEU A 55 -6.09 23.69 9.60
N GLU A 56 -7.04 24.53 9.17
CA GLU A 56 -6.79 25.94 8.88
C GLU A 56 -6.90 26.81 10.12
N ASN A 57 -7.86 26.52 10.99
CA ASN A 57 -8.17 27.35 12.16
C ASN A 57 -8.14 26.59 13.50
N GLU A 58 -7.72 25.33 13.48
CA GLU A 58 -7.58 24.44 14.64
C GLU A 58 -8.88 24.23 15.44
N THR A 59 -10.04 24.44 14.82
CA THR A 59 -11.33 24.23 15.49
C THR A 59 -11.82 22.81 15.29
N ASN A 60 -12.41 22.23 16.31
CA ASN A 60 -13.06 20.94 16.26
C ASN A 60 -14.57 21.08 16.01
N THR A 61 -15.10 20.25 15.15
CA THR A 61 -16.52 20.16 14.84
C THR A 61 -16.97 18.70 14.88
N GLU A 62 -18.27 18.49 15.06
CA GLU A 62 -18.87 17.16 15.02
C GLU A 62 -19.95 17.10 13.94
N ILE A 63 -20.02 15.96 13.26
CA ILE A 63 -21.15 15.63 12.39
C ILE A 63 -21.67 14.24 12.74
N PHE A 64 -22.93 13.99 12.39
CA PHE A 64 -23.54 12.67 12.54
C PHE A 64 -23.80 12.05 11.17
N ALA A 65 -23.39 10.79 11.01
CA ALA A 65 -23.54 10.02 9.78
C ALA A 65 -24.23 8.68 10.06
N LYS A 66 -25.11 8.23 9.16
CA LYS A 66 -25.72 6.91 9.24
C LYS A 66 -24.77 5.82 8.72
N HIS A 67 -23.98 6.14 7.69
CA HIS A 67 -22.99 5.25 7.11
C HIS A 67 -21.64 5.97 7.05
N VAL A 68 -20.58 5.26 7.42
CA VAL A 68 -19.21 5.76 7.36
C VAL A 68 -18.38 4.85 6.47
N VAL A 69 -17.77 5.42 5.44
CA VAL A 69 -16.86 4.72 4.53
C VAL A 69 -15.45 5.29 4.72
N CYS A 70 -14.56 4.49 5.31
CA CYS A 70 -13.16 4.83 5.43
C CYS A 70 -12.42 4.51 4.13
N ALA A 71 -12.11 5.54 3.36
CA ALA A 71 -11.39 5.44 2.08
C ALA A 71 -9.97 6.02 2.18
N ASN A 72 -9.35 5.99 3.37
CA ASN A 72 -8.03 6.54 3.65
C ASN A 72 -6.88 5.77 2.99
N GLY A 73 -7.14 4.58 2.44
CA GLY A 73 -6.15 3.70 1.84
C GLY A 73 -5.24 3.00 2.86
N PRO A 74 -4.51 1.96 2.42
CA PRO A 74 -3.64 1.16 3.29
C PRO A 74 -2.28 1.80 3.59
N LEU A 75 -1.87 2.86 2.85
CA LEU A 75 -0.56 3.51 2.93
C LEU A 75 -0.73 5.01 3.20
N SER A 76 -1.46 5.37 4.25
CA SER A 76 -1.79 6.76 4.60
C SER A 76 -1.03 7.30 5.81
N SER A 77 -0.41 6.43 6.61
CA SER A 77 0.35 6.82 7.81
C SER A 77 1.85 6.60 7.57
N PRO A 78 2.64 7.67 7.33
CA PRO A 78 4.09 7.56 7.17
C PRO A 78 4.73 6.93 8.41
N ARG A 79 5.72 6.07 8.19
CA ARG A 79 6.48 5.46 9.27
C ARG A 79 7.84 6.13 9.40
N MET A 80 7.94 7.06 10.33
CA MET A 80 9.24 7.61 10.70
C MET A 80 10.07 6.58 11.45
N PRO A 81 11.39 6.49 11.19
CA PRO A 81 12.27 5.64 11.97
C PRO A 81 12.46 6.21 13.38
N GLU A 82 12.80 5.33 14.32
CA GLU A 82 13.09 5.71 15.71
C GLU A 82 14.62 5.72 15.95
N PHE A 83 15.36 6.51 15.17
CA PHE A 83 16.79 6.68 15.37
C PHE A 83 17.06 7.63 16.53
N GLY A 84 18.03 7.29 17.37
CA GLY A 84 18.46 8.21 18.42
C GLY A 84 19.00 9.52 17.85
N GLY A 85 18.61 10.67 18.40
CA GLY A 85 19.19 11.96 18.08
C GLY A 85 18.70 12.63 16.79
N MET A 86 17.59 12.19 16.21
CA MET A 86 17.02 12.80 14.99
C MET A 86 16.82 14.31 15.11
N GLU A 87 16.49 14.79 16.30
CA GLU A 87 16.30 16.20 16.63
C GLU A 87 17.59 17.03 16.60
N LYS A 88 18.76 16.39 16.56
CA LYS A 88 20.09 17.06 16.57
C LYS A 88 20.54 17.45 15.18
N PHE A 89 19.97 16.85 14.14
CA PHE A 89 20.42 17.11 12.78
C PHE A 89 20.20 18.57 12.39
N LYS A 90 21.26 19.21 11.89
CA LYS A 90 21.25 20.63 11.51
C LYS A 90 20.87 20.88 10.05
N GLY A 91 20.87 19.82 9.24
CA GLY A 91 20.40 19.87 7.86
C GLY A 91 18.88 19.71 7.74
N GLU A 92 18.42 19.57 6.52
CA GLU A 92 17.01 19.32 6.20
C GLU A 92 16.69 17.82 6.31
N SER A 93 15.56 17.46 6.90
CA SER A 93 15.13 16.06 6.90
C SER A 93 13.62 15.93 6.77
N PHE A 94 13.14 15.00 5.94
CA PHE A 94 11.71 14.76 5.73
C PHE A 94 11.45 13.32 5.26
N HIS A 95 10.21 12.88 5.42
CA HIS A 95 9.74 11.60 4.88
C HIS A 95 9.23 11.78 3.45
N THR A 96 9.41 10.77 2.59
CA THR A 96 8.96 10.81 1.18
C THR A 96 7.46 11.06 1.00
N ALA A 97 6.63 10.74 1.99
CA ALA A 97 5.20 11.03 1.99
C ALA A 97 4.86 12.47 2.40
N GLU A 98 5.80 13.18 3.02
CA GLU A 98 5.69 14.56 3.49
C GLU A 98 6.82 15.36 2.86
N TRP A 99 6.90 15.28 1.53
CA TRP A 99 7.96 15.92 0.76
C TRP A 99 7.92 17.44 0.95
N ASP A 100 9.05 17.99 1.40
CA ASP A 100 9.19 19.44 1.49
C ASP A 100 9.32 20.03 0.07
N GLN A 101 8.32 20.77 -0.35
CA GLN A 101 8.27 21.39 -1.69
C GLN A 101 9.29 22.53 -1.87
N GLU A 102 9.79 23.08 -0.77
CA GLU A 102 10.80 24.15 -0.79
C GLU A 102 12.24 23.59 -0.69
N ALA A 103 12.38 22.27 -0.44
CA ALA A 103 13.69 21.65 -0.33
C ALA A 103 14.49 21.77 -1.64
N ASN A 104 15.66 22.37 -1.54
CA ASN A 104 16.60 22.46 -2.66
C ASN A 104 17.71 21.42 -2.52
N LEU A 105 17.67 20.37 -3.32
CA LEU A 105 18.64 19.28 -3.30
C LEU A 105 19.86 19.51 -4.17
N LYS A 106 19.82 20.51 -5.07
CA LYS A 106 20.85 20.76 -6.07
C LYS A 106 22.21 21.06 -5.43
N GLY A 107 23.21 20.24 -5.78
CA GLY A 107 24.57 20.37 -5.30
C GLY A 107 24.76 20.06 -3.82
N LYS A 108 23.80 19.40 -3.16
CA LYS A 108 23.88 18.99 -1.76
C LYS A 108 24.30 17.52 -1.62
N LYS A 109 24.84 17.20 -0.45
CA LYS A 109 25.08 15.81 0.01
C LYS A 109 23.80 15.24 0.59
N VAL A 110 23.17 14.33 -0.14
CA VAL A 110 21.86 13.77 0.20
C VAL A 110 21.98 12.32 0.63
N GLY A 111 21.36 11.99 1.75
CA GLY A 111 21.18 10.61 2.22
C GLY A 111 19.73 10.16 2.04
N ILE A 112 19.50 8.96 1.50
CA ILE A 112 18.18 8.35 1.45
C ILE A 112 18.16 7.03 2.23
N VAL A 113 17.26 6.92 3.20
CA VAL A 113 17.13 5.73 4.04
C VAL A 113 16.02 4.83 3.50
N GLY A 114 16.43 3.71 2.92
CA GLY A 114 15.53 2.70 2.33
C GLY A 114 15.71 2.51 0.83
N THR A 115 15.18 1.39 0.32
CA THR A 115 15.27 0.95 -1.09
C THR A 115 13.92 0.44 -1.63
N GLY A 116 12.81 0.85 -1.00
CA GLY A 116 11.46 0.55 -1.48
C GLY A 116 11.04 1.42 -2.67
N ALA A 117 9.78 1.30 -3.09
CA ALA A 117 9.25 1.96 -4.29
C ALA A 117 9.43 3.50 -4.28
N SER A 118 9.23 4.15 -3.13
CA SER A 118 9.45 5.59 -3.02
C SER A 118 10.94 5.95 -3.15
N ALA A 119 11.81 5.21 -2.44
CA ALA A 119 13.25 5.43 -2.51
C ALA A 119 13.78 5.28 -3.94
N ALA A 120 13.42 4.19 -4.62
CA ALA A 120 13.92 3.92 -5.98
C ALA A 120 13.55 5.05 -6.96
N GLN A 121 12.34 5.58 -6.89
CA GLN A 121 11.91 6.71 -7.72
C GLN A 121 12.68 7.99 -7.38
N VAL A 122 12.90 8.27 -6.10
CA VAL A 122 13.71 9.43 -5.69
C VAL A 122 15.15 9.28 -6.15
N ILE A 123 15.78 8.10 -5.90
CA ILE A 123 17.17 7.80 -6.29
C ILE A 123 17.40 8.10 -7.78
N THR A 124 16.55 7.55 -8.66
CA THR A 124 16.70 7.75 -10.10
C THR A 124 16.42 9.19 -10.54
N SER A 125 15.57 9.92 -9.81
CA SER A 125 15.18 11.29 -10.17
C SER A 125 16.19 12.35 -9.78
N ILE A 126 16.87 12.20 -8.61
CA ILE A 126 17.74 13.25 -8.06
C ILE A 126 19.23 13.02 -8.28
N ALA A 127 19.63 11.82 -8.74
CA ALA A 127 21.04 11.45 -8.85
C ALA A 127 21.91 12.41 -9.66
N ASP A 128 21.34 13.06 -10.69
CA ASP A 128 22.06 14.02 -11.55
C ASP A 128 22.06 15.45 -10.99
N GLU A 129 21.29 15.75 -9.95
CA GLU A 129 21.13 17.10 -9.42
C GLU A 129 21.97 17.33 -8.16
N VAL A 130 22.26 16.27 -7.42
CA VAL A 130 22.93 16.33 -6.11
C VAL A 130 24.45 16.26 -6.23
N GLU A 131 25.20 16.82 -5.26
CA GLU A 131 26.65 16.65 -5.18
C GLU A 131 27.00 15.19 -4.95
N SER A 132 26.35 14.57 -3.97
CA SER A 132 26.47 13.12 -3.71
C SER A 132 25.15 12.56 -3.18
N LEU A 133 24.85 11.32 -3.56
CA LEU A 133 23.70 10.55 -3.10
C LEU A 133 24.17 9.29 -2.35
N THR A 134 23.91 9.21 -1.05
CA THR A 134 24.19 8.02 -0.27
C THR A 134 22.91 7.26 0.00
N VAL A 135 22.83 6.04 -0.48
CA VAL A 135 21.67 5.14 -0.32
C VAL A 135 21.91 4.17 0.81
N PHE A 136 21.16 4.30 1.90
CA PHE A 136 21.26 3.42 3.08
C PHE A 136 20.30 2.24 2.90
N GLN A 137 20.86 1.11 2.52
CA GLN A 137 20.11 -0.12 2.25
C GLN A 137 20.09 -1.04 3.47
N ARG A 138 18.91 -1.55 3.82
CA ARG A 138 18.74 -2.67 4.74
C ARG A 138 18.48 -3.99 4.01
N THR A 139 17.75 -3.93 2.92
CA THR A 139 17.35 -5.10 2.12
C THR A 139 17.29 -4.68 0.66
N ALA A 140 17.98 -5.40 -0.19
CA ALA A 140 17.89 -5.22 -1.63
C ALA A 140 16.45 -5.47 -2.16
N THR A 141 16.14 -4.93 -3.31
CA THR A 141 14.79 -5.06 -3.91
C THR A 141 14.87 -5.59 -5.34
N TRP A 142 13.94 -6.48 -5.71
CA TRP A 142 13.74 -6.85 -7.10
C TRP A 142 13.13 -5.69 -7.87
N ALA A 143 13.75 -5.35 -9.00
CA ALA A 143 13.23 -4.36 -9.93
C ALA A 143 13.27 -4.91 -11.36
N ILE A 144 12.24 -4.57 -12.12
CA ILE A 144 12.11 -4.86 -13.56
C ILE A 144 11.87 -3.57 -14.30
N GLU A 145 12.22 -3.52 -15.57
CA GLU A 145 12.01 -2.36 -16.41
C GLU A 145 10.53 -2.06 -16.59
N ARG A 146 10.24 -0.78 -16.66
CA ARG A 146 8.90 -0.25 -16.93
C ARG A 146 8.54 -0.41 -18.41
N GLU A 147 9.53 -0.29 -19.30
CA GLU A 147 9.34 -0.25 -20.74
C GLU A 147 8.20 0.70 -21.13
N ASP A 148 8.24 1.91 -20.55
CA ASP A 148 7.17 2.87 -20.68
C ASP A 148 7.06 3.37 -22.13
N GLN A 149 5.86 3.33 -22.68
CA GLN A 149 5.59 3.71 -24.06
C GLN A 149 4.35 4.60 -24.16
N PRO A 150 4.31 5.52 -25.12
CA PRO A 150 3.08 6.25 -25.41
C PRO A 150 1.91 5.32 -25.66
N THR A 151 0.72 5.73 -25.26
CA THR A 151 -0.49 4.92 -25.51
C THR A 151 -0.66 4.65 -27.00
N PRO A 152 -0.72 3.38 -27.44
CA PRO A 152 -0.84 3.03 -28.84
C PRO A 152 -2.08 3.63 -29.52
N PRO A 153 -2.01 4.04 -30.81
CA PRO A 153 -3.13 4.68 -31.48
C PRO A 153 -4.42 3.86 -31.53
N ASP A 154 -4.32 2.56 -31.67
CA ASP A 154 -5.48 1.65 -31.64
C ASP A 154 -6.14 1.60 -30.27
N ILE A 155 -5.38 1.70 -29.20
CA ILE A 155 -5.85 1.83 -27.83
C ILE A 155 -6.54 3.19 -27.64
N VAL A 156 -5.96 4.28 -28.14
CA VAL A 156 -6.60 5.62 -28.15
C VAL A 156 -7.96 5.59 -28.83
N GLU A 157 -8.06 4.98 -30.01
CA GLU A 157 -9.34 4.85 -30.72
C GLU A 157 -10.33 3.97 -29.97
N ALA A 158 -9.89 2.90 -29.32
CA ALA A 158 -10.75 2.07 -28.48
C ALA A 158 -11.31 2.83 -27.27
N PHE A 159 -10.50 3.70 -26.63
CA PHE A 159 -10.97 4.60 -25.57
C PHE A 159 -12.04 5.58 -26.09
N LYS A 160 -11.79 6.23 -27.22
CA LYS A 160 -12.73 7.17 -27.84
C LYS A 160 -14.07 6.49 -28.21
N ALA A 161 -14.02 5.24 -28.67
CA ALA A 161 -15.21 4.46 -28.97
C ALA A 161 -15.98 3.96 -27.73
N GLY A 162 -15.47 4.21 -26.51
CA GLY A 162 -16.08 3.76 -25.27
C GLY A 162 -15.94 2.25 -25.02
N GLY A 163 -15.22 1.53 -25.89
CA GLY A 163 -15.09 0.07 -25.84
C GLY A 163 -13.95 -0.44 -24.94
N TYR A 164 -13.03 0.44 -24.55
CA TYR A 164 -11.83 0.03 -23.85
C TYR A 164 -12.06 -0.36 -22.38
N SER A 165 -12.92 0.38 -21.68
CA SER A 165 -13.16 0.17 -20.25
C SER A 165 -13.75 -1.20 -19.91
N SER A 166 -14.57 -1.77 -20.79
CA SER A 166 -15.19 -3.09 -20.55
C SER A 166 -14.27 -4.26 -20.88
N LYS A 167 -13.37 -4.09 -21.85
CA LYS A 167 -12.44 -5.15 -22.25
C LYS A 167 -11.22 -5.24 -21.34
N LEU A 168 -10.60 -4.14 -20.95
CA LEU A 168 -9.44 -4.14 -20.03
C LEU A 168 -9.78 -4.60 -18.63
N ARG A 169 -10.97 -4.27 -18.13
CA ARG A 169 -11.41 -4.74 -16.81
C ARG A 169 -11.42 -6.25 -16.66
N TYR A 170 -11.71 -6.97 -17.75
CA TYR A 170 -11.81 -8.43 -17.73
C TYR A 170 -10.56 -9.14 -18.21
N VAL A 171 -9.75 -8.45 -18.95
CA VAL A 171 -8.65 -9.01 -19.68
C VAL A 171 -7.44 -9.28 -18.79
N ASP A 172 -7.12 -8.34 -17.89
CA ASP A 172 -6.06 -8.55 -16.88
C ASP A 172 -6.43 -9.62 -15.85
N TRP A 173 -7.71 -9.99 -15.77
CA TRP A 173 -8.23 -10.86 -14.71
C TRP A 173 -8.47 -12.30 -15.14
N LYS A 174 -8.75 -12.54 -16.40
CA LYS A 174 -9.06 -13.88 -16.91
C LYS A 174 -7.91 -14.58 -17.61
N GLY A 175 -6.74 -13.95 -17.70
CA GLY A 175 -5.61 -14.50 -18.46
C GLY A 175 -5.87 -14.57 -19.98
N GLU A 176 -6.91 -13.87 -20.46
CA GLU A 176 -7.24 -13.79 -21.91
C GLU A 176 -6.42 -12.71 -22.62
N TYR A 177 -5.67 -11.92 -21.87
CA TYR A 177 -4.67 -11.01 -22.41
C TYR A 177 -3.31 -11.66 -22.37
N PRO A 178 -2.45 -11.38 -23.33
CA PRO A 178 -1.06 -11.73 -23.14
C PRO A 178 -0.66 -11.19 -21.76
N PRO A 179 -0.06 -12.00 -20.91
CA PRO A 179 0.42 -11.55 -19.60
C PRO A 179 1.11 -10.22 -19.82
N ASP A 180 0.89 -9.28 -18.90
CA ASP A 180 1.59 -8.00 -18.93
C ASP A 180 3.01 -8.29 -19.38
N PRO A 181 3.49 -7.78 -20.54
CA PRO A 181 4.83 -8.11 -21.02
C PRO A 181 5.91 -7.82 -19.98
N ASN A 182 5.61 -6.96 -18.98
CA ASN A 182 6.46 -6.71 -17.83
C ASN A 182 6.21 -7.69 -16.67
N LEU A 183 5.15 -8.51 -16.72
CA LEU A 183 4.84 -9.57 -15.77
C LEU A 183 4.39 -10.82 -16.54
N PRO A 184 5.29 -11.46 -17.31
CA PRO A 184 4.94 -12.56 -18.21
C PRO A 184 4.73 -13.88 -17.48
N PHE A 185 3.99 -13.88 -16.38
CA PHE A 185 3.74 -15.09 -15.58
C PHE A 185 2.30 -15.14 -15.08
N THR A 186 1.79 -16.36 -14.94
CA THR A 186 0.50 -16.59 -14.29
C THR A 186 0.62 -16.51 -12.77
N PHE A 187 -0.52 -16.36 -12.09
CA PHE A 187 -0.57 -16.37 -10.63
C PHE A 187 0.01 -17.68 -10.06
N GLU A 188 -0.23 -18.81 -10.70
CA GLU A 188 0.27 -20.14 -10.29
C GLU A 188 1.80 -20.24 -10.46
N GLN A 189 2.32 -19.77 -11.61
CA GLN A 189 3.76 -19.76 -11.86
C GLN A 189 4.54 -18.99 -10.81
N LEU A 190 3.97 -17.87 -10.31
CA LEU A 190 4.58 -17.08 -9.25
C LEU A 190 4.95 -17.93 -8.01
N HIS A 191 4.15 -18.94 -7.72
CA HIS A 191 4.31 -19.81 -6.56
C HIS A 191 5.09 -21.11 -6.86
N ASP A 192 5.37 -21.40 -8.12
CA ASP A 192 6.22 -22.52 -8.50
C ASP A 192 7.68 -22.24 -8.15
N LYS A 193 8.30 -23.12 -7.34
CA LYS A 193 9.66 -22.90 -6.82
C LYS A 193 10.72 -22.92 -7.92
N ASN A 194 10.56 -23.79 -8.93
CA ASN A 194 11.56 -23.92 -9.99
C ASN A 194 11.49 -22.72 -10.93
N TRP A 195 10.28 -22.31 -11.30
CA TRP A 195 10.07 -21.11 -12.09
C TRP A 195 10.61 -19.87 -11.37
N ASN A 196 10.27 -19.71 -10.09
CA ASN A 196 10.69 -18.56 -9.30
C ASN A 196 12.21 -18.49 -9.14
N SER A 197 12.88 -19.64 -8.91
CA SER A 197 14.33 -19.70 -8.85
C SER A 197 14.96 -19.30 -10.19
N ALA A 198 14.45 -19.79 -11.31
CA ALA A 198 14.96 -19.41 -12.63
C ALA A 198 14.81 -17.92 -12.91
N VAL A 199 13.70 -17.30 -12.47
CA VAL A 199 13.51 -15.83 -12.57
C VAL A 199 14.50 -15.08 -11.67
N CYS A 200 14.73 -15.54 -10.43
CA CYS A 200 15.74 -14.95 -9.56
C CYS A 200 17.14 -15.01 -10.20
N ASP A 201 17.51 -16.13 -10.80
CA ASP A 201 18.81 -16.29 -11.48
C ASP A 201 18.92 -15.32 -12.67
N LEU A 202 17.89 -15.24 -13.51
CA LEU A 202 17.83 -14.32 -14.65
C LEU A 202 17.99 -12.86 -14.22
N LEU A 203 17.23 -12.43 -13.21
CA LEU A 203 17.30 -11.05 -12.71
C LEU A 203 18.62 -10.76 -12.00
N SER A 204 19.22 -11.74 -11.33
CA SER A 204 20.55 -11.60 -10.72
C SER A 204 21.64 -11.42 -11.76
N GLU A 205 21.59 -12.15 -12.87
CA GLU A 205 22.52 -11.96 -14.00
C GLU A 205 22.33 -10.58 -14.64
N ARG A 206 21.09 -10.14 -14.75
CA ARG A 206 20.81 -8.78 -15.24
C ARG A 206 21.43 -7.71 -14.33
N ILE A 207 21.25 -7.79 -13.01
CA ILE A 207 21.86 -6.84 -12.06
C ILE A 207 23.38 -6.81 -12.23
N LYS A 208 24.03 -7.97 -12.40
CA LYS A 208 25.48 -8.05 -12.64
C LYS A 208 25.90 -7.38 -13.96
N ASN A 209 25.03 -7.40 -14.98
CA ASN A 209 25.32 -6.76 -16.25
C ASN A 209 25.08 -5.25 -16.23
N ASP A 210 24.09 -4.80 -15.46
CA ASP A 210 23.68 -3.39 -15.36
C ASP A 210 24.60 -2.58 -14.43
N VAL A 211 25.21 -3.23 -13.43
CA VAL A 211 26.05 -2.59 -12.41
C VAL A 211 27.51 -2.90 -12.63
N ASN A 212 28.33 -1.85 -12.82
CA ASN A 212 29.75 -1.97 -13.18
C ASN A 212 30.61 -2.55 -12.04
N ASP A 213 30.30 -2.19 -10.78
CA ASP A 213 31.03 -2.70 -9.61
C ASP A 213 30.42 -4.03 -9.14
N PRO A 214 31.17 -5.15 -9.17
CA PRO A 214 30.66 -6.45 -8.77
C PRO A 214 30.23 -6.54 -7.31
N GLU A 215 30.86 -5.79 -6.40
CA GLU A 215 30.48 -5.79 -4.99
C GLU A 215 29.17 -5.03 -4.80
N VAL A 216 28.97 -3.90 -5.49
CA VAL A 216 27.71 -3.17 -5.50
C VAL A 216 26.60 -4.03 -6.14
N ALA A 217 26.86 -4.68 -7.27
CA ALA A 217 25.93 -5.59 -7.91
C ALA A 217 25.46 -6.71 -6.96
N LYS A 218 26.39 -7.30 -6.22
CA LYS A 218 26.10 -8.32 -5.21
C LYS A 218 25.23 -7.78 -4.07
N LEU A 219 25.50 -6.60 -3.57
CA LEU A 219 24.72 -5.95 -2.51
C LEU A 219 23.31 -5.55 -2.99
N LEU A 220 23.14 -5.21 -4.27
CA LEU A 220 21.85 -4.90 -4.87
C LEU A 220 21.02 -6.13 -5.26
N THR A 221 21.61 -7.33 -5.25
CA THR A 221 20.92 -8.58 -5.55
C THR A 221 20.15 -9.07 -4.32
N PRO A 222 18.80 -9.22 -4.38
CA PRO A 222 18.02 -9.73 -3.27
C PRO A 222 18.30 -11.20 -2.97
N ASP A 223 18.22 -11.57 -1.69
CA ASP A 223 18.40 -12.93 -1.17
C ASP A 223 17.08 -13.67 -0.90
N TYR A 224 15.96 -13.12 -1.37
CA TYR A 224 14.63 -13.68 -1.18
C TYR A 224 13.94 -13.93 -2.53
N PRO A 225 12.94 -14.84 -2.58
CA PRO A 225 12.26 -15.19 -3.81
C PRO A 225 11.62 -13.99 -4.52
N PHE A 226 11.65 -14.01 -5.84
CA PHE A 226 10.99 -13.00 -6.67
C PHE A 226 9.52 -12.84 -6.29
N PHE A 227 9.01 -11.64 -6.19
CA PHE A 227 7.66 -11.29 -5.75
C PHE A 227 7.30 -11.60 -4.28
N CYS A 228 8.21 -12.12 -3.48
CA CYS A 228 7.96 -12.28 -2.03
C CYS A 228 7.73 -10.92 -1.34
N LYS A 229 8.35 -9.87 -1.85
CA LYS A 229 8.00 -8.46 -1.64
C LYS A 229 7.56 -7.86 -2.97
N ARG A 230 6.80 -6.76 -2.96
CA ARG A 230 6.37 -6.08 -4.19
C ARG A 230 7.59 -5.76 -5.05
N VAL A 231 7.59 -6.25 -6.27
CA VAL A 231 8.63 -5.93 -7.27
C VAL A 231 8.46 -4.49 -7.72
N LEU A 232 9.55 -3.78 -7.90
CA LEU A 232 9.55 -2.45 -8.47
C LEU A 232 9.48 -2.54 -9.99
N ILE A 233 8.66 -1.69 -10.59
CA ILE A 233 8.58 -1.51 -12.03
C ILE A 233 9.17 -0.12 -12.29
N ILE A 234 10.45 -0.06 -12.66
CA ILE A 234 11.21 1.18 -12.73
C ILE A 234 12.41 1.01 -13.68
N ASP A 235 12.62 2.00 -14.53
CA ASP A 235 13.78 2.08 -15.40
C ASP A 235 14.98 2.67 -14.64
N ASP A 236 16.19 2.36 -15.09
CA ASP A 236 17.47 2.96 -14.67
C ASP A 236 17.85 2.79 -13.18
N TYR A 237 17.12 2.00 -12.38
CA TYR A 237 17.41 1.87 -10.95
C TYR A 237 18.81 1.32 -10.70
N PHE A 238 19.19 0.21 -11.34
CA PHE A 238 20.49 -0.42 -11.15
C PHE A 238 21.61 0.38 -11.80
N THR A 239 21.41 0.90 -13.00
CA THR A 239 22.40 1.70 -13.73
C THR A 239 22.71 3.03 -13.04
N THR A 240 21.78 3.55 -12.23
CA THR A 240 22.02 4.76 -11.42
C THR A 240 23.19 4.58 -10.45
N PHE A 241 23.44 3.37 -9.94
CA PHE A 241 24.58 3.09 -9.06
C PHE A 241 25.94 3.06 -9.78
N ASN A 242 25.98 3.23 -11.11
CA ASN A 242 27.23 3.41 -11.87
C ASN A 242 27.73 4.85 -11.88
N LYS A 243 26.92 5.81 -11.35
CA LYS A 243 27.31 7.22 -11.28
C LYS A 243 28.32 7.41 -10.15
N GLU A 244 29.36 8.21 -10.40
CA GLU A 244 30.48 8.44 -9.45
C GLU A 244 30.01 9.07 -8.13
N ASN A 245 28.91 9.83 -8.17
CA ASN A 245 28.34 10.51 -7.01
C ASN A 245 27.26 9.68 -6.28
N VAL A 246 26.96 8.44 -6.68
CA VAL A 246 25.97 7.58 -6.05
C VAL A 246 26.65 6.46 -5.27
N HIS A 247 26.42 6.40 -3.99
CA HIS A 247 27.06 5.45 -3.07
C HIS A 247 26.04 4.57 -2.37
N LEU A 248 26.28 3.25 -2.36
CA LEU A 248 25.45 2.29 -1.63
C LEU A 248 26.11 1.94 -0.29
N VAL A 249 25.37 2.14 0.80
CA VAL A 249 25.77 1.71 2.15
C VAL A 249 24.85 0.56 2.57
N ASN A 250 25.45 -0.60 2.82
CA ASN A 250 24.75 -1.81 3.25
C ASN A 250 25.36 -2.35 4.53
N ASP A 251 24.98 -1.76 5.66
CA ASP A 251 25.42 -2.20 6.99
C ASP A 251 24.36 -3.14 7.58
N PRO A 252 24.72 -4.35 8.04
CA PRO A 252 23.78 -5.32 8.62
C PRO A 252 22.98 -4.80 9.81
N GLY A 253 23.56 -3.93 10.64
CA GLY A 253 22.87 -3.28 11.76
C GLY A 253 22.12 -2.01 11.36
N GLY A 254 22.38 -1.50 10.17
CA GLY A 254 21.75 -0.31 9.61
C GLY A 254 22.14 1.00 10.31
N VAL A 255 21.32 2.02 10.11
CA VAL A 255 21.43 3.31 10.79
C VAL A 255 21.02 3.15 12.25
N VAL A 256 21.86 3.60 13.19
CA VAL A 256 21.62 3.51 14.64
C VAL A 256 21.33 4.86 15.27
N ALA A 257 21.89 5.94 14.73
CA ALA A 257 21.69 7.28 15.25
C ALA A 257 21.78 8.35 14.16
N VAL A 258 21.25 9.49 14.49
CA VAL A 258 21.40 10.75 13.75
C VAL A 258 22.16 11.71 14.65
N ASN A 259 23.18 12.37 14.11
CA ASN A 259 23.88 13.43 14.81
C ASN A 259 23.73 14.79 14.11
N GLU A 260 24.48 15.79 14.54
CA GLU A 260 24.37 17.14 13.98
C GLU A 260 24.70 17.23 12.48
N THR A 261 25.49 16.31 11.95
CA THR A 261 26.05 16.39 10.59
C THR A 261 25.65 15.22 9.69
N GLY A 262 24.91 14.22 10.17
CA GLY A 262 24.55 13.07 9.33
C GLY A 262 24.08 11.83 10.08
N LEU A 263 24.27 10.67 9.43
CA LEU A 263 23.83 9.36 9.91
C LEU A 263 24.98 8.51 10.40
N GLU A 264 24.82 7.92 11.58
CA GLU A 264 25.76 6.97 12.18
C GLU A 264 25.26 5.54 11.96
N MET A 265 26.18 4.70 11.45
CA MET A 265 25.91 3.30 11.17
C MET A 265 26.26 2.42 12.36
N SER A 266 25.74 1.19 12.38
CA SER A 266 26.07 0.22 13.42
C SER A 266 27.55 -0.18 13.43
N SER A 267 28.26 -0.03 12.32
CA SER A 267 29.70 -0.16 12.20
C SER A 267 30.52 0.93 12.96
N GLY A 268 29.85 2.04 13.31
CA GLY A 268 30.47 3.26 13.85
C GLY A 268 30.84 4.28 12.76
N ASP A 269 30.63 3.98 11.50
CA ASP A 269 30.88 4.92 10.41
C ASP A 269 29.87 6.07 10.43
N LEU A 270 30.37 7.29 10.23
CA LEU A 270 29.57 8.50 10.11
C LEU A 270 29.53 8.95 8.65
N HIS A 271 28.33 9.13 8.13
CA HIS A 271 28.08 9.70 6.81
C HIS A 271 27.60 11.14 6.93
N GLU A 272 28.43 12.09 6.52
CA GLU A 272 28.10 13.52 6.53
C GLU A 272 27.11 13.86 5.42
N LEU A 273 26.01 14.51 5.78
CA LEU A 273 24.88 14.83 4.90
C LEU A 273 24.38 16.25 5.17
N GLU A 274 23.78 16.85 4.17
CA GLU A 274 23.08 18.13 4.28
C GLU A 274 21.56 17.93 4.26
N VAL A 275 21.10 16.82 3.62
CA VAL A 275 19.68 16.43 3.58
C VAL A 275 19.53 14.95 3.87
N ILE A 276 18.55 14.58 4.70
CA ILE A 276 18.17 13.20 4.94
C ILE A 276 16.74 12.97 4.48
N ILE A 277 16.55 12.03 3.53
CA ILE A 277 15.24 11.62 3.02
C ILE A 277 14.88 10.26 3.61
N TYR A 278 13.84 10.22 4.43
CA TYR A 278 13.33 8.98 4.98
C TYR A 278 12.34 8.32 4.02
N ALA A 279 12.73 7.23 3.39
CA ALA A 279 11.91 6.38 2.55
C ALA A 279 11.56 5.06 3.27
N THR A 280 11.20 5.19 4.53
CA THR A 280 11.04 4.08 5.49
C THR A 280 9.66 3.44 5.45
N GLY A 281 8.81 3.91 4.54
CA GLY A 281 7.50 3.31 4.22
C GLY A 281 6.37 3.80 5.12
N PHE A 282 5.38 2.91 5.32
CA PHE A 282 4.12 3.25 5.97
C PHE A 282 3.73 2.18 6.98
N ASP A 283 2.92 2.56 7.96
CA ASP A 283 2.19 1.63 8.81
C ASP A 283 0.96 1.11 8.07
N ALA A 284 1.20 0.08 7.27
CA ALA A 284 0.22 -0.43 6.31
C ALA A 284 -1.07 -0.93 6.98
N GLY A 285 -2.20 -0.41 6.48
CA GLY A 285 -3.55 -0.77 6.91
C GLY A 285 -3.99 -0.11 8.21
N LEU A 286 -3.19 0.77 8.81
CA LEU A 286 -3.60 1.55 9.97
C LEU A 286 -4.64 2.61 9.56
N ILE A 287 -5.73 2.70 10.34
CA ILE A 287 -6.63 3.85 10.28
C ILE A 287 -6.06 4.91 11.23
N PRO A 288 -5.74 6.12 10.74
CA PRO A 288 -4.98 7.11 11.51
C PRO A 288 -5.83 7.90 12.52
N PHE A 289 -6.94 7.33 12.97
CA PHE A 289 -7.84 7.91 13.96
C PHE A 289 -8.56 6.82 14.77
N THR A 290 -9.10 7.19 15.92
CA THR A 290 -9.82 6.24 16.77
C THR A 290 -11.18 5.90 16.18
N VAL A 291 -11.52 4.61 16.14
CA VAL A 291 -12.84 4.10 15.78
C VAL A 291 -13.37 3.28 16.95
N THR A 292 -14.46 3.75 17.56
CA THR A 292 -15.12 3.09 18.70
C THR A 292 -16.52 2.62 18.30
N GLY A 293 -16.72 1.34 18.28
CA GLY A 293 -17.97 0.67 17.93
C GLY A 293 -18.92 0.47 19.11
N LYS A 294 -19.84 -0.49 18.97
CA LYS A 294 -20.78 -0.88 20.03
C LYS A 294 -20.06 -1.24 21.34
N ASN A 295 -20.65 -0.86 22.46
CA ASN A 295 -20.14 -1.14 23.81
C ASN A 295 -18.72 -0.61 24.10
N GLY A 296 -18.29 0.43 23.39
CA GLY A 296 -16.97 1.03 23.57
C GLY A 296 -15.80 0.20 23.02
N ILE A 297 -16.06 -0.84 22.23
CA ILE A 297 -15.02 -1.68 21.64
C ILE A 297 -14.35 -0.93 20.51
N THR A 298 -13.04 -0.77 20.56
CA THR A 298 -12.30 -0.06 19.51
C THR A 298 -11.90 -0.98 18.34
N LEU A 299 -11.64 -0.40 17.18
CA LEU A 299 -11.07 -1.13 16.05
C LEU A 299 -9.67 -1.67 16.37
N ALA A 300 -8.92 -0.94 17.19
CA ALA A 300 -7.63 -1.38 17.72
C ALA A 300 -7.77 -2.68 18.52
N ASP A 301 -8.75 -2.76 19.43
CA ASP A 301 -9.04 -4.00 20.19
C ASP A 301 -9.41 -5.16 19.27
N LYS A 302 -10.22 -4.89 18.22
CA LYS A 302 -10.63 -5.91 17.26
C LYS A 302 -9.47 -6.48 16.45
N PHE A 303 -8.44 -5.68 16.20
CA PHE A 303 -7.28 -6.06 15.39
C PHE A 303 -6.04 -6.39 16.23
N GLY A 304 -6.17 -6.45 17.55
CA GLY A 304 -5.09 -6.82 18.46
C GLY A 304 -3.98 -5.75 18.53
N ALA A 305 -4.31 -4.49 18.25
CA ALA A 305 -3.36 -3.39 18.39
C ALA A 305 -3.28 -2.96 19.86
N SER A 306 -2.06 -2.83 20.38
CA SER A 306 -1.81 -2.39 21.76
C SER A 306 -0.51 -1.58 21.84
N ALA A 307 -0.28 -0.93 22.98
CA ALA A 307 0.98 -0.23 23.24
C ALA A 307 2.20 -1.17 23.20
N GLU A 308 2.02 -2.45 23.57
CA GLU A 308 3.10 -3.45 23.54
C GLU A 308 3.59 -3.79 22.13
N ASN A 309 2.75 -3.57 21.12
CA ASN A 309 3.07 -3.81 19.72
C ASN A 309 3.10 -2.52 18.88
N ASN A 310 3.31 -1.36 19.51
CA ASN A 310 3.31 -0.04 18.88
C ASN A 310 2.03 0.23 18.08
N PHE A 311 0.88 -0.19 18.58
CA PHE A 311 -0.44 -0.09 17.95
C PHE A 311 -0.53 -0.72 16.54
N GLN A 312 0.36 -1.64 16.21
CA GLN A 312 0.27 -2.39 14.96
C GLN A 312 -0.86 -3.41 15.03
N MET A 313 -1.64 -3.50 13.96
CA MET A 313 -2.66 -4.54 13.82
C MET A 313 -1.99 -5.90 13.66
N ILE A 314 -2.20 -6.82 14.62
CA ILE A 314 -1.62 -8.16 14.58
C ILE A 314 -2.58 -9.15 13.93
N GLU A 315 -3.86 -9.06 14.24
CA GLU A 315 -4.89 -10.02 13.81
C GLU A 315 -6.10 -9.30 13.20
N PRO A 316 -6.00 -8.79 11.97
CA PRO A 316 -7.17 -8.19 11.34
C PRO A 316 -8.29 -9.26 11.17
N LYS A 317 -9.50 -8.90 11.59
CA LYS A 317 -10.70 -9.74 11.53
C LYS A 317 -11.82 -8.97 10.87
N THR A 318 -12.01 -9.24 9.59
CA THR A 318 -12.99 -8.53 8.75
C THR A 318 -13.87 -9.53 8.00
N LEU A 319 -14.95 -9.04 7.45
CA LEU A 319 -15.62 -9.72 6.34
C LEU A 319 -15.27 -8.97 5.06
N TRP A 320 -14.51 -9.62 4.16
CA TRP A 320 -14.04 -9.10 2.86
C TRP A 320 -13.16 -7.85 2.92
N GLY A 321 -12.56 -7.55 4.08
CA GLY A 321 -11.83 -6.29 4.27
C GLY A 321 -12.72 -5.04 4.32
N LEU A 322 -14.04 -5.21 4.31
CA LEU A 322 -15.02 -4.14 4.32
C LEU A 322 -15.71 -3.95 5.67
N HIS A 323 -16.19 -5.02 6.25
CA HIS A 323 -17.01 -4.98 7.46
C HIS A 323 -16.27 -5.50 8.67
N VAL A 324 -16.56 -4.90 9.83
CA VAL A 324 -16.08 -5.34 11.15
C VAL A 324 -17.29 -5.56 12.06
N ASN A 325 -17.35 -6.67 12.78
CA ASN A 325 -18.44 -6.91 13.74
C ASN A 325 -18.37 -5.95 14.92
N ASP A 326 -19.52 -5.62 15.52
CA ASP A 326 -19.72 -4.56 16.51
C ASP A 326 -19.47 -3.13 15.99
N MET A 327 -19.36 -2.97 14.67
CA MET A 327 -19.23 -1.68 13.99
C MET A 327 -20.28 -1.58 12.86
N PRO A 328 -21.56 -1.39 13.19
CA PRO A 328 -22.62 -1.34 12.19
C PRO A 328 -22.46 -0.12 11.28
N ASN A 329 -22.81 -0.29 10.01
CA ASN A 329 -22.73 0.77 8.98
C ASN A 329 -21.34 1.39 8.78
N PHE A 330 -20.29 0.72 9.26
CA PHE A 330 -18.90 1.11 9.08
C PHE A 330 -18.25 0.23 8.02
N TYR A 331 -17.60 0.86 7.04
CA TYR A 331 -16.99 0.18 5.91
C TYR A 331 -15.55 0.66 5.72
N MET A 332 -14.63 -0.27 5.49
CA MET A 332 -13.24 0.03 5.16
C MET A 332 -12.99 -0.29 3.68
N MET A 333 -12.77 0.72 2.85
CA MET A 333 -12.32 0.44 1.47
C MET A 333 -10.86 0.02 1.47
N VAL A 334 -10.55 -1.05 0.73
CA VAL A 334 -9.21 -1.63 0.67
C VAL A 334 -8.67 -1.97 2.06
N GLY A 335 -9.56 -2.36 2.96
CA GLY A 335 -9.20 -2.78 4.31
C GLY A 335 -8.45 -4.11 4.35
N PRO A 336 -7.93 -4.49 5.52
CA PRO A 336 -7.22 -5.77 5.68
C PRO A 336 -8.05 -6.95 5.18
N GLN A 337 -7.40 -7.94 4.57
CA GLN A 337 -8.02 -9.15 4.01
C GLN A 337 -8.84 -8.93 2.73
N SER A 338 -8.68 -7.81 2.00
CA SER A 338 -9.43 -7.52 0.77
C SER A 338 -8.61 -7.57 -0.52
N LEU A 339 -7.30 -7.49 -0.47
CA LEU A 339 -6.46 -7.47 -1.67
C LEU A 339 -5.26 -8.42 -1.56
N ASN A 340 -4.70 -8.78 -2.69
CA ASN A 340 -3.43 -9.48 -2.78
C ASN A 340 -2.33 -8.55 -3.35
N PRO A 341 -1.05 -8.96 -3.32
CA PRO A 341 0.06 -8.13 -3.79
C PRO A 341 0.04 -7.76 -5.27
N VAL A 342 -0.75 -8.45 -6.09
CA VAL A 342 -0.88 -8.20 -7.55
C VAL A 342 -2.19 -7.51 -7.92
N THR A 343 -3.06 -7.22 -6.95
CA THR A 343 -4.36 -6.58 -7.20
C THR A 343 -4.21 -5.15 -7.73
N ASN A 344 -4.99 -4.81 -8.75
CA ASN A 344 -5.21 -3.42 -9.14
C ASN A 344 -6.16 -2.77 -8.13
N VAL A 345 -5.61 -1.84 -7.33
CA VAL A 345 -6.34 -1.22 -6.21
C VAL A 345 -7.52 -0.36 -6.70
N THR A 346 -7.42 0.31 -7.85
CA THR A 346 -8.50 1.15 -8.36
C THR A 346 -9.71 0.33 -8.79
N LEU A 347 -9.51 -0.83 -9.41
CA LEU A 347 -10.59 -1.78 -9.71
C LEU A 347 -11.24 -2.32 -8.44
N LEU A 348 -10.43 -2.65 -7.44
CA LEU A 348 -10.96 -3.10 -6.15
C LEU A 348 -11.83 -2.03 -5.50
N CYS A 349 -11.38 -0.76 -5.49
CA CYS A 349 -12.16 0.36 -4.97
C CYS A 349 -13.50 0.50 -5.69
N GLU A 350 -13.52 0.34 -7.01
CA GLU A 350 -14.75 0.43 -7.79
C GLU A 350 -15.75 -0.68 -7.42
N GLU A 351 -15.30 -1.93 -7.34
CA GLU A 351 -16.20 -3.05 -7.01
C GLU A 351 -16.68 -3.00 -5.56
N GLN A 352 -15.82 -2.60 -4.63
CA GLN A 352 -16.23 -2.37 -3.24
C GLN A 352 -17.19 -1.19 -3.12
N GLY A 353 -16.96 -0.11 -3.86
CA GLY A 353 -17.87 1.04 -3.90
C GLY A 353 -19.25 0.68 -4.44
N LYS A 354 -19.33 -0.10 -5.52
CA LYS A 354 -20.59 -0.62 -6.07
C LYS A 354 -21.33 -1.51 -5.06
N TYR A 355 -20.60 -2.39 -4.37
CA TYR A 355 -21.17 -3.23 -3.33
C TYR A 355 -21.78 -2.39 -2.21
N ILE A 356 -21.04 -1.43 -1.65
CA ILE A 356 -21.53 -0.55 -0.59
C ILE A 356 -22.75 0.24 -1.04
N ALA A 357 -22.72 0.82 -2.24
CA ALA A 357 -23.83 1.59 -2.78
C ALA A 357 -25.11 0.73 -2.95
N LYS A 358 -24.97 -0.50 -3.45
CA LYS A 358 -26.10 -1.47 -3.58
C LYS A 358 -26.64 -1.84 -2.19
N LEU A 359 -25.77 -2.12 -1.25
CA LEU A 359 -26.15 -2.48 0.14
C LEU A 359 -26.92 -1.34 0.82
N VAL A 360 -26.40 -0.12 0.80
CA VAL A 360 -27.05 1.06 1.39
C VAL A 360 -28.41 1.34 0.71
N SER A 361 -28.49 1.15 -0.60
CA SER A 361 -29.75 1.32 -1.35
C SER A 361 -30.79 0.28 -0.96
N SER A 362 -30.42 -1.00 -0.80
CA SER A 362 -31.37 -2.05 -0.37
C SER A 362 -31.82 -1.80 1.07
N MET A 363 -30.93 -1.44 1.98
CA MET A 363 -31.30 -1.08 3.36
C MET A 363 -32.35 0.02 3.41
N LYS A 364 -32.19 1.05 2.57
CA LYS A 364 -33.16 2.15 2.47
C LYS A 364 -34.53 1.67 1.98
N LEU A 365 -34.58 0.76 1.01
CA LEU A 365 -35.84 0.19 0.48
C LEU A 365 -36.51 -0.70 1.51
N ASP A 366 -35.75 -1.45 2.30
CA ASP A 366 -36.25 -2.40 3.28
C ASP A 366 -36.45 -1.79 4.68
N ASN A 367 -36.31 -0.45 4.81
CA ASN A 367 -36.39 0.31 6.06
C ASN A 367 -35.47 -0.27 7.16
N LYS A 368 -34.25 -0.62 6.79
CA LYS A 368 -33.22 -1.08 7.71
C LYS A 368 -32.30 0.05 8.15
N ASP A 369 -32.04 0.13 9.42
CA ASP A 369 -31.20 1.19 10.00
C ASP A 369 -29.75 0.77 10.17
N GLU A 370 -29.51 -0.51 10.44
CA GLU A 370 -28.16 -1.03 10.69
C GLU A 370 -27.88 -2.27 9.85
N VAL A 371 -26.62 -2.41 9.47
CA VAL A 371 -26.03 -3.64 8.95
C VAL A 371 -24.67 -3.87 9.58
N GLU A 372 -24.44 -5.07 10.07
CA GLU A 372 -23.14 -5.52 10.57
C GLU A 372 -22.88 -6.96 10.17
N PRO A 373 -21.63 -7.41 10.02
CA PRO A 373 -21.34 -8.80 9.71
C PRO A 373 -21.60 -9.69 10.92
N LEU A 374 -22.06 -10.89 10.65
CA LEU A 374 -22.14 -11.94 11.68
C LEU A 374 -20.73 -12.36 12.10
N ALA A 375 -20.49 -12.51 13.39
CA ALA A 375 -19.20 -12.95 13.93
C ALA A 375 -18.70 -14.27 13.29
N LYS A 376 -19.62 -15.19 12.97
CA LYS A 376 -19.31 -16.43 12.25
C LYS A 376 -18.80 -16.16 10.84
N ALA A 377 -19.38 -15.18 10.13
CA ALA A 377 -18.96 -14.84 8.77
C ALA A 377 -17.57 -14.21 8.78
N VAL A 378 -17.28 -13.32 9.73
CA VAL A 378 -15.95 -12.73 9.94
C VAL A 378 -14.91 -13.82 10.24
N LYS A 379 -15.25 -14.74 11.14
CA LYS A 379 -14.36 -15.87 11.47
C LYS A 379 -14.08 -16.74 10.24
N ASN A 380 -15.12 -17.12 9.50
CA ASN A 380 -14.99 -17.97 8.31
C ASN A 380 -14.12 -17.29 7.23
N TRP A 381 -14.27 -15.98 7.04
CA TRP A 381 -13.45 -15.22 6.10
C TRP A 381 -11.98 -15.16 6.56
N THR A 382 -11.76 -14.88 7.84
CA THR A 382 -10.41 -14.88 8.43
C THR A 382 -9.73 -16.24 8.28
N ASP A 383 -10.45 -17.33 8.55
CA ASP A 383 -9.95 -18.71 8.38
C ASP A 383 -9.57 -18.97 6.90
N LYS A 384 -10.42 -18.55 5.95
CA LYS A 384 -10.11 -18.64 4.50
C LYS A 384 -8.85 -17.84 4.13
N CYS A 385 -8.71 -16.61 4.63
CA CYS A 385 -7.49 -15.81 4.43
C CYS A 385 -6.23 -16.51 4.97
N ASN A 386 -6.36 -17.16 6.14
CA ASN A 386 -5.25 -17.92 6.73
C ASN A 386 -4.84 -19.11 5.85
N VAL A 387 -5.79 -19.87 5.33
CA VAL A 387 -5.53 -21.01 4.44
C VAL A 387 -5.04 -20.55 3.07
N SER A 388 -5.54 -19.45 2.55
CA SER A 388 -5.21 -18.94 1.21
C SER A 388 -3.72 -18.66 1.00
N SER A 389 -2.96 -18.46 2.08
CA SER A 389 -1.53 -18.19 2.01
C SER A 389 -0.65 -19.45 2.03
N ASP A 390 -1.24 -20.64 2.30
CA ASP A 390 -0.47 -21.87 2.43
C ASP A 390 0.20 -22.21 1.09
N GLY A 391 1.50 -22.50 1.15
CA GLY A 391 2.31 -22.77 -0.04
C GLY A 391 2.65 -21.53 -0.88
N LYS A 392 2.14 -20.36 -0.56
CA LYS A 392 2.42 -19.13 -1.33
C LYS A 392 3.80 -18.56 -1.00
N ILE A 393 4.38 -17.91 -1.99
CA ILE A 393 5.73 -17.33 -1.92
C ILE A 393 5.86 -16.26 -0.83
N TRP A 394 4.80 -15.55 -0.53
CA TRP A 394 4.78 -14.47 0.46
C TRP A 394 5.07 -14.92 1.90
N LEU A 395 5.01 -16.23 2.18
CA LEU A 395 5.44 -16.79 3.47
C LEU A 395 6.97 -16.90 3.61
N GLN A 396 7.71 -16.76 2.50
CA GLN A 396 9.14 -17.06 2.47
C GLN A 396 10.05 -15.89 2.84
N CYS A 397 9.50 -14.69 3.06
CA CYS A 397 10.25 -13.52 3.50
C CYS A 397 9.47 -12.66 4.49
N ASN A 398 10.13 -11.68 5.09
CA ASN A 398 9.48 -10.63 5.86
C ASN A 398 8.92 -9.57 4.90
N ASN A 399 7.61 -9.37 4.91
CA ASN A 399 6.91 -8.42 4.08
C ASN A 399 5.71 -7.83 4.83
N TRP A 400 5.14 -6.74 4.33
CA TRP A 400 4.01 -6.07 4.97
C TRP A 400 2.65 -6.74 4.70
N TYR A 401 2.58 -7.70 3.78
CA TYR A 401 1.39 -8.51 3.51
C TYR A 401 1.04 -9.45 4.67
N MET A 402 2.07 -9.78 5.44
CA MET A 402 1.97 -10.66 6.60
C MET A 402 2.29 -9.87 7.86
N LYS A 403 1.48 -10.00 8.87
CA LYS A 403 1.81 -9.48 10.20
C LYS A 403 2.69 -10.48 10.96
N GLY A 404 3.64 -9.97 11.73
CA GLY A 404 4.71 -10.78 12.32
C GLY A 404 5.84 -11.10 11.34
N THR A 405 6.92 -11.63 11.86
CA THR A 405 8.15 -11.95 11.12
C THR A 405 8.32 -13.44 10.90
N LYS A 406 9.29 -13.84 10.07
CA LYS A 406 9.73 -15.23 9.97
C LYS A 406 10.27 -15.77 11.29
N ASP A 407 10.95 -14.93 12.06
CA ASP A 407 11.51 -15.31 13.37
C ASP A 407 10.38 -15.58 14.36
N ASP A 408 9.29 -14.82 14.30
CA ASP A 408 8.06 -15.12 15.07
C ASP A 408 7.49 -16.49 14.73
N GLN A 409 7.44 -16.83 13.44
CA GLN A 409 6.97 -18.15 12.99
C GLN A 409 7.90 -19.27 13.45
N SER A 410 9.21 -19.06 13.36
CA SER A 410 10.21 -20.03 13.83
C SER A 410 10.15 -20.24 15.34
N ALA A 411 9.74 -19.22 16.10
CA ALA A 411 9.49 -19.28 17.54
C ALA A 411 8.09 -19.83 17.89
N GLY A 412 7.34 -20.36 16.93
CA GLY A 412 6.00 -20.92 17.13
C GLY A 412 4.87 -19.89 17.23
N ARG A 413 5.15 -18.60 16.97
CA ARG A 413 4.12 -17.55 16.92
C ARG A 413 3.46 -17.53 15.56
N SER A 414 2.13 -17.40 15.54
CA SER A 414 1.37 -17.35 14.29
C SER A 414 1.58 -16.02 13.57
N ARG A 415 1.84 -16.09 12.26
CA ARG A 415 1.80 -14.91 11.37
C ARG A 415 0.37 -14.74 10.87
N SER A 416 -0.24 -13.62 11.16
CA SER A 416 -1.58 -13.31 10.64
C SER A 416 -1.53 -12.72 9.23
N LYS A 417 -2.62 -12.89 8.50
CA LYS A 417 -2.74 -12.48 7.10
C LYS A 417 -3.42 -11.11 7.01
N ALA A 418 -2.68 -10.11 6.55
CA ALA A 418 -3.25 -8.80 6.29
C ALA A 418 -3.98 -8.72 4.94
N MET A 419 -3.87 -9.77 4.10
CA MET A 419 -4.38 -9.78 2.73
C MET A 419 -5.07 -11.09 2.37
N TRP A 420 -5.94 -11.03 1.37
CA TRP A 420 -6.42 -12.20 0.64
C TRP A 420 -5.32 -12.69 -0.31
N MET A 421 -4.89 -13.95 -0.18
CA MET A 421 -3.71 -14.47 -0.90
C MET A 421 -4.07 -15.35 -2.11
N GLU A 422 -5.30 -15.29 -2.58
CA GLU A 422 -5.74 -15.89 -3.85
C GLU A 422 -5.98 -14.82 -4.91
N SER A 423 -6.44 -15.20 -6.11
CA SER A 423 -6.69 -14.28 -7.21
C SER A 423 -7.76 -13.21 -6.85
N HIS A 424 -7.71 -12.09 -7.54
CA HIS A 424 -8.73 -11.05 -7.41
C HIS A 424 -10.11 -11.56 -7.83
N GLU A 425 -10.19 -12.34 -8.90
CA GLU A 425 -11.45 -12.96 -9.33
C GLU A 425 -12.06 -13.81 -8.21
N SER A 426 -11.25 -14.59 -7.50
CA SER A 426 -11.69 -15.35 -6.34
C SER A 426 -12.24 -14.43 -5.24
N TYR A 427 -11.60 -13.29 -4.98
CA TYR A 427 -12.11 -12.29 -4.05
C TYR A 427 -13.46 -11.73 -4.49
N LEU A 428 -13.58 -11.34 -5.77
CA LEU A 428 -14.82 -10.80 -6.32
C LEU A 428 -15.97 -11.81 -6.26
N ASN A 429 -15.70 -13.08 -6.51
CA ASN A 429 -16.69 -14.14 -6.39
C ASN A 429 -17.23 -14.26 -4.94
N HIS A 430 -16.40 -14.03 -3.94
CA HIS A 430 -16.86 -13.96 -2.55
C HIS A 430 -17.67 -12.70 -2.26
N LEU A 431 -17.21 -11.54 -2.74
CA LEU A 431 -17.89 -10.27 -2.52
C LEU A 431 -19.25 -10.22 -3.25
N LEU A 432 -19.28 -10.59 -4.52
CA LEU A 432 -20.50 -10.54 -5.37
C LEU A 432 -21.45 -11.68 -5.05
N GLY A 433 -20.96 -12.89 -4.78
CA GLY A 433 -21.79 -14.01 -4.35
C GLY A 433 -22.51 -13.73 -3.04
N GLY A 434 -21.88 -12.98 -2.12
CA GLY A 434 -22.53 -12.46 -0.93
C GLY A 434 -23.57 -11.38 -1.24
N ALA A 435 -23.39 -10.62 -2.32
CA ALA A 435 -24.32 -9.57 -2.74
C ALA A 435 -25.59 -10.09 -3.43
N ASP A 436 -25.55 -11.29 -4.03
CA ASP A 436 -26.60 -11.79 -4.94
C ASP A 436 -27.58 -12.80 -4.31
N GLY A 437 -27.48 -13.11 -3.01
CA GLY A 437 -28.49 -13.99 -2.43
C GLY A 437 -28.24 -14.62 -1.07
N HIS A 438 -27.09 -14.41 -0.44
CA HIS A 438 -26.77 -14.98 0.86
C HIS A 438 -26.42 -13.93 1.93
N GLN A 439 -26.91 -12.70 1.75
CA GLN A 439 -26.61 -11.59 2.69
C GLN A 439 -27.07 -11.92 4.11
N ASP A 440 -28.24 -12.52 4.26
CA ASP A 440 -28.81 -12.89 5.58
C ASP A 440 -28.00 -13.96 6.32
N GLU A 441 -27.17 -14.73 5.62
CA GLU A 441 -26.26 -15.70 6.22
C GLU A 441 -24.93 -15.09 6.67
N LEU A 442 -24.61 -13.89 6.18
CA LEU A 442 -23.33 -13.20 6.39
C LEU A 442 -23.47 -11.90 7.16
N LEU A 443 -24.59 -11.20 6.98
CA LEU A 443 -24.90 -9.89 7.55
C LEU A 443 -26.15 -9.96 8.41
N LYS A 444 -26.15 -9.14 9.46
CA LYS A 444 -27.32 -8.91 10.29
C LYS A 444 -27.84 -7.52 10.02
N PHE A 445 -29.16 -7.43 9.75
CA PHE A 445 -29.88 -6.18 9.52
C PHE A 445 -30.85 -5.89 10.67
N SER A 446 -30.93 -4.65 11.11
CA SER A 446 -31.91 -4.18 12.10
C SER A 446 -32.48 -2.81 11.75
#